data_a550090c075736a3cce1168dba4d968b
#
_entry.id   a550090c075736a3cce1168dba4d968b
#
_cell.length_a   1.000
_cell.length_b   1.000
_cell.length_c   1.000
_cell.angle_alpha   90.00
_cell.angle_beta   90.00
_cell.angle_gamma   90.00
#
_symmetry.space_group_name_H-M   'P 1'
#
loop_
_entity.id
_entity.type
_entity.pdbx_description
1 polymer ?
#
loop_
_entity_poly.entity_id
_entity_poly.type
_entity_poly.pdbx_seq_one_letter_code
_entity_poly.pdbx_strand_id
1 'polypeptide(L)'
;IVSLALAMLLVLSLAACGSKNSGAGDVSDALTLLNTVWATYSEEEKFPVSGGDYDHPVDDAPGAFDISNADNMDYMLGFPGPSVANLVDAASLMHMMNANTFTCGAYHLSDDVSAADVASSLRDNIMNRQWMCGFPDKVVILTMGQFVVSVYGAEDLVDTFRDKLQNCFSSAAVVYDEPIA
;
A
#
# COMPACT_ATOMS: atom_id res chain seq x y z
N ILE A 1 16.52 -65.59 13.26
CA ILE A 1 16.92 -64.65 12.21
C ILE A 1 15.83 -63.56 12.23
N VAL A 2 16.15 -62.44 12.84
CA VAL A 2 15.22 -61.31 13.03
C VAL A 2 15.47 -60.34 11.90
N SER A 3 14.47 -60.13 11.01
CA SER A 3 14.49 -59.08 9.98
C SER A 3 13.84 -57.82 10.53
N LEU A 4 14.68 -56.81 10.73
CA LEU A 4 14.27 -55.45 11.14
C LEU A 4 13.81 -54.69 9.91
N ALA A 5 12.51 -54.49 9.77
CA ALA A 5 11.95 -53.61 8.74
C ALA A 5 11.93 -52.16 9.28
N LEU A 6 12.82 -51.34 8.76
CA LEU A 6 12.87 -49.88 9.04
C LEU A 6 11.83 -49.17 8.20
N ALA A 7 10.69 -48.87 8.82
CA ALA A 7 9.66 -48.00 8.20
C ALA A 7 10.11 -46.54 8.30
N MET A 8 10.53 -45.99 7.19
CA MET A 8 10.86 -44.57 7.03
C MET A 8 9.56 -43.77 6.88
N LEU A 9 9.09 -43.17 7.98
CA LEU A 9 7.97 -42.20 7.94
C LEU A 9 8.50 -40.92 7.31
N LEU A 10 8.15 -40.71 6.03
CA LEU A 10 8.21 -39.38 5.41
C LEU A 10 7.09 -38.53 5.99
N VAL A 11 7.43 -37.67 6.93
CA VAL A 11 6.54 -36.59 7.35
C VAL A 11 6.60 -35.49 6.26
N LEU A 12 5.63 -35.50 5.34
CA LEU A 12 5.37 -34.35 4.51
C LEU A 12 4.76 -33.27 5.44
N SER A 13 5.57 -32.33 5.86
CA SER A 13 5.10 -31.07 6.40
C SER A 13 4.47 -30.26 5.27
N LEU A 14 3.15 -30.39 5.08
CA LEU A 14 2.38 -29.40 4.37
C LEU A 14 2.47 -28.11 5.21
N ALA A 15 3.32 -27.19 4.80
CA ALA A 15 3.21 -25.81 5.20
C ALA A 15 1.91 -25.27 4.58
N ALA A 16 0.80 -25.43 5.28
CA ALA A 16 -0.42 -24.69 4.99
C ALA A 16 -0.11 -23.22 5.33
N CYS A 17 0.23 -22.42 4.32
CA CYS A 17 0.08 -20.98 4.39
C CYS A 17 -1.42 -20.69 4.58
N GLY A 18 -1.88 -20.76 5.81
CA GLY A 18 -3.17 -20.20 6.18
C GLY A 18 -3.07 -18.70 6.08
N SER A 19 -3.68 -18.09 5.05
CA SER A 19 -3.97 -16.67 5.04
C SER A 19 -4.79 -16.36 6.28
N LYS A 20 -4.14 -15.85 7.32
CA LYS A 20 -4.84 -15.14 8.39
C LYS A 20 -5.20 -13.79 7.77
N ASN A 21 -6.48 -13.58 7.45
CA ASN A 21 -7.01 -12.25 7.22
C ASN A 21 -6.76 -11.43 8.49
N SER A 22 -5.70 -10.62 8.46
CA SER A 22 -5.38 -9.72 9.56
C SER A 22 -6.40 -8.58 9.56
N GLY A 23 -6.98 -8.27 10.72
CA GLY A 23 -7.79 -7.06 10.91
C GLY A 23 -6.88 -5.84 11.05
N ALA A 24 -7.46 -4.64 11.01
CA ALA A 24 -6.73 -3.38 11.21
C ALA A 24 -5.91 -3.34 12.53
N GLY A 25 -6.32 -4.11 13.54
CA GLY A 25 -5.62 -4.19 14.83
C GLY A 25 -4.28 -4.94 14.80
N ASP A 26 -3.95 -5.62 13.69
CA ASP A 26 -2.69 -6.37 13.55
C ASP A 26 -1.60 -5.56 12.80
N VAL A 27 -1.91 -4.32 12.36
CA VAL A 27 -1.00 -3.43 11.64
C VAL A 27 -0.52 -2.33 12.57
N SER A 28 0.79 -2.25 12.78
CA SER A 28 1.42 -1.28 13.70
C SER A 28 1.67 0.09 13.05
N ASP A 29 1.92 0.12 11.74
CA ASP A 29 2.36 1.30 11.00
C ASP A 29 2.11 1.14 9.50
N ALA A 30 2.19 2.26 8.76
CA ALA A 30 1.95 2.30 7.31
C ALA A 30 2.95 1.43 6.51
N LEU A 31 4.21 1.36 6.94
CA LEU A 31 5.23 0.55 6.28
C LEU A 31 4.92 -0.95 6.40
N THR A 32 4.52 -1.39 7.59
CA THR A 32 4.10 -2.78 7.84
C THR A 32 2.89 -3.14 6.96
N LEU A 33 1.93 -2.22 6.80
CA LEU A 33 0.79 -2.41 5.91
C LEU A 33 1.24 -2.66 4.46
N LEU A 34 2.05 -1.75 3.89
CA LEU A 34 2.51 -1.88 2.51
C LEU A 34 3.38 -3.11 2.28
N ASN A 35 4.28 -3.43 3.22
CA ASN A 35 5.11 -4.63 3.14
C ASN A 35 4.28 -5.92 3.14
N THR A 36 3.19 -5.97 3.94
CA THR A 36 2.27 -7.12 3.97
C THR A 36 1.61 -7.32 2.61
N VAL A 37 1.15 -6.25 1.97
CA VAL A 37 0.55 -6.33 0.63
C VAL A 37 1.60 -6.70 -0.43
N TRP A 38 2.76 -6.02 -0.43
CA TRP A 38 3.82 -6.25 -1.42
C TRP A 38 4.36 -7.67 -1.38
N ALA A 39 4.43 -8.29 -0.20
CA ALA A 39 4.85 -9.69 -0.03
C ALA A 39 3.90 -10.70 -0.69
N THR A 40 2.69 -10.32 -1.07
CA THR A 40 1.74 -11.19 -1.79
C THR A 40 1.93 -11.19 -3.31
N TYR A 41 2.78 -10.30 -3.85
CA TYR A 41 3.08 -10.29 -5.26
C TYR A 41 4.00 -11.44 -5.62
N SER A 42 3.63 -12.21 -6.64
CA SER A 42 4.54 -13.18 -7.26
C SER A 42 5.64 -12.46 -8.04
N GLU A 43 6.72 -13.16 -8.37
CA GLU A 43 7.82 -12.58 -9.17
C GLU A 43 7.36 -12.10 -10.58
N GLU A 44 6.28 -12.69 -11.10
CA GLU A 44 5.72 -12.32 -12.42
C GLU A 44 4.81 -11.10 -12.34
N GLU A 45 4.24 -10.80 -11.15
CA GLU A 45 3.40 -9.63 -10.91
C GLU A 45 4.21 -8.41 -10.47
N LYS A 46 5.43 -8.61 -9.97
CA LYS A 46 6.29 -7.52 -9.54
C LYS A 46 6.74 -6.66 -10.71
N PHE A 47 6.77 -5.38 -10.49
CA PHE A 47 7.31 -4.37 -11.40
C PHE A 47 8.34 -3.52 -10.69
N PRO A 48 9.22 -2.80 -11.42
CA PRO A 48 10.24 -1.96 -10.80
C PRO A 48 9.62 -0.88 -9.92
N VAL A 49 9.91 -0.89 -8.63
CA VAL A 49 9.38 0.07 -7.64
C VAL A 49 10.48 0.68 -6.81
N SER A 50 10.19 1.84 -6.25
CA SER A 50 10.94 2.46 -5.16
C SER A 50 9.95 2.95 -4.12
N GLY A 51 10.23 2.67 -2.85
CA GLY A 51 9.51 3.22 -1.71
C GLY A 51 10.31 4.34 -1.03
N GLY A 52 9.71 4.93 0.02
CA GLY A 52 10.31 6.03 0.76
C GLY A 52 10.16 7.38 0.08
N ASP A 53 10.98 8.34 0.51
CA ASP A 53 11.04 9.68 -0.04
C ASP A 53 12.36 9.91 -0.83
N TYR A 54 12.58 11.15 -1.31
CA TYR A 54 13.78 11.48 -2.09
C TYR A 54 15.09 11.31 -1.31
N ASP A 55 15.07 11.52 -0.01
CA ASP A 55 16.27 11.48 0.82
C ASP A 55 16.53 10.06 1.36
N HIS A 56 15.49 9.23 1.40
CA HIS A 56 15.52 7.87 1.95
C HIS A 56 14.85 6.86 0.99
N PRO A 57 15.31 6.72 -0.25
CA PRO A 57 14.71 5.77 -1.19
C PRO A 57 15.01 4.32 -0.79
N VAL A 58 14.04 3.45 -1.03
CA VAL A 58 14.15 2.00 -0.82
C VAL A 58 13.87 1.30 -2.15
N ASP A 59 14.89 0.66 -2.71
CA ASP A 59 14.76 -0.03 -4.00
C ASP A 59 13.98 -1.33 -3.86
N ASP A 60 13.15 -1.62 -4.86
CA ASP A 60 12.36 -2.86 -5.04
C ASP A 60 11.40 -3.20 -3.88
N ALA A 61 11.12 -2.26 -2.98
CA ALA A 61 10.26 -2.48 -1.81
C ALA A 61 9.55 -1.20 -1.35
N PRO A 62 8.46 -1.30 -0.54
CA PRO A 62 7.91 -0.18 0.19
C PRO A 62 8.93 0.46 1.12
N GLY A 63 8.83 1.77 1.32
CA GLY A 63 9.69 2.53 2.24
C GLY A 63 8.90 3.48 3.13
N ALA A 64 9.41 3.72 4.35
CA ALA A 64 8.87 4.75 5.23
C ALA A 64 9.04 6.12 4.58
N PHE A 65 8.03 6.97 4.73
CA PHE A 65 8.03 8.32 4.16
C PHE A 65 8.16 9.36 5.27
N ASP A 66 9.08 10.32 5.09
CA ASP A 66 9.25 11.41 6.04
C ASP A 66 8.06 12.38 6.01
N ILE A 67 7.27 12.38 7.07
CA ILE A 67 6.10 13.24 7.23
C ILE A 67 6.45 14.66 7.70
N SER A 68 7.71 14.97 8.00
CA SER A 68 8.13 16.31 8.44
C SER A 68 8.12 17.34 7.30
N ASN A 69 8.11 16.87 6.03
CA ASN A 69 8.12 17.70 4.83
C ASN A 69 6.78 17.59 4.08
N ALA A 70 5.86 18.52 4.38
CA ALA A 70 4.53 18.56 3.78
C ALA A 70 4.54 18.78 2.26
N ASP A 71 5.53 19.52 1.73
CA ASP A 71 5.66 19.76 0.29
C ASP A 71 6.03 18.47 -0.44
N ASN A 72 6.90 17.63 0.15
CA ASN A 72 7.22 16.32 -0.41
C ASN A 72 6.03 15.36 -0.37
N MET A 73 5.23 15.40 0.72
CA MET A 73 4.00 14.60 0.82
C MET A 73 3.01 14.93 -0.29
N ASP A 74 2.81 16.22 -0.56
CA ASP A 74 1.94 16.65 -1.65
C ASP A 74 2.55 16.32 -3.01
N TYR A 75 3.81 16.70 -3.25
CA TYR A 75 4.45 16.52 -4.54
C TYR A 75 4.56 15.06 -4.96
N MET A 76 5.01 14.18 -4.07
CA MET A 76 5.24 12.76 -4.39
C MET A 76 3.97 11.91 -4.31
N LEU A 77 3.15 12.10 -3.29
CA LEU A 77 2.03 11.21 -2.98
C LEU A 77 0.65 11.83 -3.24
N GLY A 78 0.59 13.14 -3.49
CA GLY A 78 -0.68 13.87 -3.59
C GLY A 78 -1.38 14.02 -2.23
N PHE A 79 -0.67 13.86 -1.12
CA PHE A 79 -1.25 14.02 0.20
C PHE A 79 -1.32 15.51 0.56
N PRO A 80 -2.52 16.05 0.91
CA PRO A 80 -2.68 17.48 1.11
C PRO A 80 -1.86 17.99 2.29
N GLY A 81 -0.99 18.98 2.05
CA GLY A 81 -0.07 19.56 3.04
C GLY A 81 -0.72 19.92 4.39
N PRO A 82 -1.89 20.59 4.43
CA PRO A 82 -2.57 20.91 5.69
C PRO A 82 -2.98 19.68 6.51
N SER A 83 -3.14 18.51 5.90
CA SER A 83 -3.54 17.26 6.57
C SER A 83 -2.34 16.48 7.15
N VAL A 84 -1.11 16.87 6.86
CA VAL A 84 0.10 16.17 7.34
C VAL A 84 0.21 16.16 8.87
N ALA A 85 -0.26 17.21 9.55
CA ALA A 85 -0.29 17.27 11.00
C ALA A 85 -1.17 16.18 11.65
N ASN A 86 -2.03 15.53 10.88
CA ASN A 86 -2.91 14.45 11.33
C ASN A 86 -2.25 13.07 11.27
N LEU A 87 -1.02 12.97 10.78
CA LEU A 87 -0.31 11.71 10.59
C LEU A 87 0.53 11.32 11.79
N VAL A 88 0.55 10.04 12.09
CA VAL A 88 1.51 9.37 12.99
C VAL A 88 2.73 8.93 12.19
N ASP A 89 2.50 8.28 11.04
CA ASP A 89 3.51 7.84 10.08
C ASP A 89 2.92 7.69 8.67
N ALA A 90 3.79 7.52 7.69
CA ALA A 90 3.43 7.24 6.31
C ALA A 90 4.45 6.32 5.64
N ALA A 91 4.03 5.66 4.56
CA ALA A 91 4.90 4.86 3.71
C ALA A 91 4.47 4.99 2.24
N SER A 92 5.38 4.71 1.33
CA SER A 92 5.13 4.79 -0.09
C SER A 92 5.63 3.57 -0.87
N LEU A 93 5.06 3.39 -2.05
CA LEU A 93 5.52 2.48 -3.08
C LEU A 93 5.19 3.10 -4.44
N MET A 94 6.19 3.39 -5.26
CA MET A 94 6.00 4.08 -6.54
C MET A 94 6.71 3.33 -7.66
N HIS A 95 6.18 3.42 -8.88
CA HIS A 95 6.88 2.89 -10.05
C HIS A 95 8.16 3.68 -10.32
N MET A 96 9.31 2.98 -10.33
CA MET A 96 10.65 3.59 -10.41
C MET A 96 10.85 4.47 -11.64
N MET A 97 10.27 4.10 -12.80
CA MET A 97 10.49 4.82 -14.06
C MET A 97 9.51 5.97 -14.27
N ASN A 98 8.28 5.86 -13.77
CA ASN A 98 7.25 6.88 -13.92
C ASN A 98 6.19 6.74 -12.82
N ALA A 99 6.16 7.68 -11.89
CA ALA A 99 5.19 7.70 -10.79
C ALA A 99 3.72 7.73 -11.27
N ASN A 100 3.44 8.32 -12.45
CA ASN A 100 2.07 8.31 -12.99
C ASN A 100 1.60 6.91 -13.42
N THR A 101 2.52 5.94 -13.58
CA THR A 101 2.18 4.54 -13.86
C THR A 101 1.69 3.82 -12.61
N PHE A 102 2.26 4.14 -11.45
CA PHE A 102 1.81 3.63 -10.16
C PHE A 102 2.41 4.45 -9.04
N THR A 103 1.55 4.98 -8.18
CA THR A 103 1.92 5.60 -6.90
C THR A 103 0.94 5.12 -5.83
N CYS A 104 1.48 4.57 -4.78
CA CYS A 104 0.75 4.18 -3.58
C CYS A 104 1.32 4.89 -2.35
N GLY A 105 0.42 5.51 -1.56
CA GLY A 105 0.72 6.05 -0.25
C GLY A 105 -0.16 5.40 0.81
N ALA A 106 0.44 4.97 1.91
CA ALA A 106 -0.27 4.54 3.11
C ALA A 106 -0.03 5.54 4.23
N TYR A 107 -1.08 5.89 4.95
CA TYR A 107 -1.09 6.95 5.94
C TYR A 107 -1.74 6.45 7.23
N HIS A 108 -1.00 6.47 8.31
CA HIS A 108 -1.48 6.16 9.65
C HIS A 108 -1.89 7.46 10.34
N LEU A 109 -3.14 7.57 10.70
CA LEU A 109 -3.74 8.77 11.29
C LEU A 109 -3.71 8.73 12.81
N SER A 110 -3.68 9.90 13.44
CA SER A 110 -3.92 10.04 14.88
C SER A 110 -5.33 9.60 15.26
N ASP A 111 -5.53 9.11 16.49
CA ASP A 111 -6.78 8.47 16.95
C ASP A 111 -8.03 9.37 16.86
N ASP A 112 -7.86 10.68 16.94
CA ASP A 112 -8.94 11.68 16.92
C ASP A 112 -9.28 12.18 15.51
N VAL A 113 -8.60 11.68 14.48
CA VAL A 113 -8.75 12.11 13.08
C VAL A 113 -9.75 11.22 12.34
N SER A 114 -10.64 11.84 11.61
CA SER A 114 -11.59 11.14 10.74
C SER A 114 -10.91 10.63 9.47
N ALA A 115 -10.80 9.30 9.31
CA ALA A 115 -10.26 8.69 8.11
C ALA A 115 -11.08 9.05 6.85
N ALA A 116 -12.39 9.23 6.99
CA ALA A 116 -13.26 9.62 5.89
C ALA A 116 -12.97 11.05 5.39
N ASP A 117 -12.70 11.99 6.31
CA ASP A 117 -12.42 13.38 5.94
C ASP A 117 -11.03 13.49 5.28
N VAL A 118 -10.05 12.75 5.78
CA VAL A 118 -8.71 12.66 5.15
C VAL A 118 -8.81 12.02 3.77
N ALA A 119 -9.54 10.92 3.64
CA ALA A 119 -9.74 10.27 2.33
C ALA A 119 -10.40 11.19 1.30
N SER A 120 -11.40 11.98 1.71
CA SER A 120 -12.05 12.97 0.86
C SER A 120 -11.07 14.08 0.41
N SER A 121 -10.31 14.64 1.35
CA SER A 121 -9.33 15.68 1.04
C SER A 121 -8.21 15.16 0.14
N LEU A 122 -7.76 13.94 0.37
CA LEU A 122 -6.73 13.27 -0.43
C LEU A 122 -7.23 13.00 -1.87
N ARG A 123 -8.47 12.48 -1.99
CA ARG A 123 -9.12 12.30 -3.30
C ARG A 123 -9.18 13.61 -4.08
N ASP A 124 -9.67 14.69 -3.45
CA ASP A 124 -9.81 15.98 -4.11
C ASP A 124 -8.44 16.55 -4.52
N ASN A 125 -7.41 16.37 -3.69
CA ASN A 125 -6.07 16.83 -4.02
C ASN A 125 -5.48 16.08 -5.22
N ILE A 126 -5.63 14.74 -5.26
CA ILE A 126 -5.16 13.91 -6.38
C ILE A 126 -5.91 14.26 -7.67
N MET A 127 -7.24 14.39 -7.62
CA MET A 127 -8.07 14.68 -8.79
C MET A 127 -7.83 16.07 -9.39
N ASN A 128 -7.42 17.05 -8.58
CA ASN A 128 -7.13 18.40 -9.01
C ASN A 128 -5.67 18.64 -9.42
N ARG A 129 -4.81 17.61 -9.39
CA ARG A 129 -3.40 17.74 -9.78
C ARG A 129 -3.25 18.08 -11.26
N GLN A 130 -2.23 18.87 -11.57
CA GLN A 130 -1.77 19.03 -12.94
C GLN A 130 -0.77 17.91 -13.27
N TRP A 131 -1.22 16.98 -14.10
CA TRP A 131 -0.39 15.87 -14.52
C TRP A 131 0.58 16.28 -15.63
N MET A 132 1.85 15.87 -15.50
CA MET A 132 2.90 16.08 -16.49
C MET A 132 3.48 14.71 -16.88
N CYS A 133 3.87 14.56 -18.15
CA CYS A 133 4.47 13.32 -18.67
C CYS A 133 3.54 12.09 -18.67
N GLY A 134 2.24 12.29 -18.88
CA GLY A 134 1.21 11.26 -18.91
C GLY A 134 0.17 11.45 -17.82
N PHE A 135 -0.95 10.74 -17.95
CA PHE A 135 -2.06 10.76 -17.00
C PHE A 135 -2.19 9.37 -16.37
N PRO A 136 -2.41 9.27 -15.05
CA PRO A 136 -2.89 8.04 -14.44
C PRO A 136 -4.29 7.71 -14.98
N ASP A 137 -4.63 6.43 -15.10
CA ASP A 137 -5.96 6.01 -15.56
C ASP A 137 -7.01 6.23 -14.47
N LYS A 138 -6.65 5.89 -13.22
CA LYS A 138 -7.60 5.93 -12.10
C LYS A 138 -6.92 6.15 -10.75
N VAL A 139 -7.76 6.48 -9.76
CA VAL A 139 -7.42 6.52 -8.34
C VAL A 139 -8.35 5.62 -7.56
N VAL A 140 -7.80 4.87 -6.61
CA VAL A 140 -8.54 4.14 -5.58
C VAL A 140 -8.07 4.60 -4.22
N ILE A 141 -9.02 4.87 -3.31
CA ILE A 141 -8.73 5.19 -1.92
C ILE A 141 -9.48 4.22 -1.02
N LEU A 142 -8.74 3.63 -0.08
CA LEU A 142 -9.27 2.69 0.91
C LEU A 142 -9.07 3.25 2.31
N THR A 143 -9.96 2.84 3.22
CA THR A 143 -9.81 3.10 4.66
C THR A 143 -9.83 1.80 5.43
N MET A 144 -9.04 1.73 6.53
CA MET A 144 -8.96 0.58 7.41
C MET A 144 -8.61 1.04 8.83
N GLY A 145 -9.61 1.20 9.70
CA GLY A 145 -9.41 1.81 11.01
C GLY A 145 -8.81 3.21 10.88
N GLN A 146 -7.66 3.45 11.49
CA GLN A 146 -6.91 4.72 11.40
C GLN A 146 -5.94 4.77 10.21
N PHE A 147 -6.05 3.85 9.25
CA PHE A 147 -5.27 3.88 8.03
C PHE A 147 -6.09 4.37 6.85
N VAL A 148 -5.48 5.23 6.03
CA VAL A 148 -5.94 5.61 4.70
C VAL A 148 -4.87 5.16 3.70
N VAL A 149 -5.28 4.58 2.59
CA VAL A 149 -4.37 4.16 1.51
C VAL A 149 -4.89 4.76 0.21
N SER A 150 -4.05 5.51 -0.49
CA SER A 150 -4.32 5.94 -1.86
C SER A 150 -3.44 5.17 -2.83
N VAL A 151 -3.99 4.78 -3.96
CA VAL A 151 -3.25 4.24 -5.08
C VAL A 151 -3.80 4.83 -6.39
N TYR A 152 -2.93 5.34 -7.24
CA TYR A 152 -3.30 5.84 -8.56
C TYR A 152 -2.25 5.44 -9.61
N GLY A 153 -2.67 5.32 -10.86
CA GLY A 153 -1.81 4.90 -11.96
C GLY A 153 -2.55 4.14 -13.04
N ALA A 154 -1.85 3.23 -13.70
CA ALA A 154 -2.41 2.31 -14.68
C ALA A 154 -3.46 1.40 -14.03
N GLU A 155 -4.61 1.25 -14.69
CA GLU A 155 -5.78 0.58 -14.13
C GLU A 155 -5.47 -0.83 -13.62
N ASP A 156 -4.73 -1.63 -14.38
CA ASP A 156 -4.37 -3.00 -14.04
C ASP A 156 -3.50 -3.11 -12.78
N LEU A 157 -2.54 -2.19 -12.61
CA LEU A 157 -1.67 -2.16 -11.43
C LEU A 157 -2.44 -1.69 -10.19
N VAL A 158 -3.29 -0.67 -10.35
CA VAL A 158 -4.13 -0.12 -9.28
C VAL A 158 -5.13 -1.16 -8.78
N ASP A 159 -5.82 -1.84 -9.69
CA ASP A 159 -6.80 -2.88 -9.36
C ASP A 159 -6.14 -4.08 -8.71
N THR A 160 -4.98 -4.51 -9.21
CA THR A 160 -4.20 -5.60 -8.59
C THR A 160 -3.83 -5.25 -7.15
N PHE A 161 -3.34 -4.04 -6.89
CA PHE A 161 -2.96 -3.61 -5.55
C PHE A 161 -4.18 -3.54 -4.62
N ARG A 162 -5.29 -2.93 -5.06
CA ARG A 162 -6.56 -2.87 -4.32
C ARG A 162 -7.01 -4.26 -3.89
N ASP A 163 -7.06 -5.20 -4.83
CA ASP A 163 -7.54 -6.56 -4.57
C ASP A 163 -6.63 -7.31 -3.59
N LYS A 164 -5.31 -7.18 -3.73
CA LYS A 164 -4.34 -7.75 -2.79
C LYS A 164 -4.46 -7.15 -1.39
N LEU A 165 -4.65 -5.83 -1.29
CA LEU A 165 -4.84 -5.16 0.00
C LEU A 165 -6.11 -5.66 0.69
N GLN A 166 -7.24 -5.76 -0.03
CA GLN A 166 -8.50 -6.29 0.53
C GLN A 166 -8.39 -7.78 0.90
N ASN A 167 -7.59 -8.55 0.17
CA ASN A 167 -7.32 -9.95 0.51
C ASN A 167 -6.45 -10.10 1.77
N CYS A 168 -5.50 -9.19 1.99
CA CYS A 168 -4.70 -9.16 3.22
C CYS A 168 -5.52 -8.70 4.42
N PHE A 169 -6.40 -7.71 4.21
CA PHE A 169 -7.10 -7.01 5.28
C PHE A 169 -8.60 -6.93 5.00
N SER A 170 -9.36 -7.84 5.60
CA SER A 170 -10.82 -7.93 5.38
C SER A 170 -11.61 -6.70 5.86
N SER A 171 -11.01 -5.85 6.68
CA SER A 171 -11.58 -4.58 7.15
C SER A 171 -11.29 -3.40 6.21
N ALA A 172 -10.48 -3.60 5.16
CA ALA A 172 -10.19 -2.56 4.18
C ALA A 172 -11.41 -2.29 3.29
N ALA A 173 -11.92 -1.09 3.36
CA ALA A 173 -13.08 -0.62 2.59
C ALA A 173 -12.64 0.35 1.50
N VAL A 174 -13.02 0.09 0.25
CA VAL A 174 -12.88 1.05 -0.85
C VAL A 174 -13.88 2.17 -0.63
N VAL A 175 -13.39 3.41 -0.53
CA VAL A 175 -14.23 4.60 -0.37
C VAL A 175 -14.30 5.45 -1.64
N TYR A 176 -13.28 5.38 -2.48
CA TYR A 176 -13.26 5.97 -3.82
C TYR A 176 -12.60 5.00 -4.80
N ASP A 177 -13.19 4.88 -5.99
CA ASP A 177 -12.67 4.14 -7.16
C ASP A 177 -13.13 4.89 -8.40
N GLU A 178 -12.27 5.78 -8.92
CA GLU A 178 -12.68 6.79 -9.91
C GLU A 178 -11.63 6.91 -11.01
N PRO A 179 -12.05 7.13 -12.28
CA PRO A 179 -11.13 7.49 -13.35
C PRO A 179 -10.56 8.89 -13.12
N ILE A 180 -9.29 9.10 -13.49
CA ILE A 180 -8.65 10.41 -13.57
C ILE A 180 -8.81 10.89 -15.02
N ALA A 181 -9.47 12.04 -15.22
CA ALA A 181 -9.80 12.61 -16.54
C ALA A 181 -9.00 13.89 -16.81
#